data_2a40c8f17d6d384c8667c8117d8bfce9
#
_entry.id   2a40c8f17d6d384c8667c8117d8bfce9
#
_cell.length_a   1.000
_cell.length_b   1.000
_cell.length_c   1.000
_cell.angle_alpha   90.00
_cell.angle_beta   90.00
_cell.angle_gamma   90.00
#
_symmetry.space_group_name_H-M   'P 1'
#
loop_
_entity.id
_entity.type
_entity.pdbx_description
1 polymer ?
#
loop_
_entity_poly.entity_id
_entity_poly.type
_entity_poly.pdbx_seq_one_letter_code
_entity_poly.pdbx_strand_id
1 'polypeptide(L)'
;MEVSAGLIIFVRDFAIFFAIYLIIALSLNLEYGYTGVPDFGKVLAVAGGAFTVGFFPGRIIAWLFGIGSGLDYITDNTAIVTDVNKVLMGTPAISIAIFLATLVVAGAIGAVLGLVACYPAIRLREDYLGMTLLAMGEAIQVIGYNYTPIIKGNLGVLVPDPFGWAGNLRYAVIAVFIIGICLLVFYYLERLVRSPLGRMLRAIRDNENVSESLGKDVTRIRMKTIIVASIMGSIGGALDAFKAGGIIATSYQRVSWTFWPWVIVVLGGSANNMGVVVGTFAFTAFRRFIDYYKEQLAPFVPFNVVWLDLLLLGMMLILIQMYRPEGIIPEKPTPTLSHKRLKKFIISKSAVSRPEKEEKELF
;
A
#
# COMPACT_ATOMS: atom_id res chain seq x y z
N MET A 1 27.98 16.99 -18.64
CA MET A 1 27.89 16.63 -17.20
C MET A 1 26.53 16.97 -16.57
N GLU A 2 25.91 18.12 -16.86
CA GLU A 2 24.60 18.49 -16.28
C GLU A 2 23.45 17.56 -16.70
N VAL A 3 23.39 17.12 -17.95
CA VAL A 3 22.34 16.20 -18.45
C VAL A 3 22.41 14.84 -17.77
N SER A 4 23.61 14.34 -17.47
CA SER A 4 23.79 13.05 -16.76
C SER A 4 23.37 13.15 -15.29
N ALA A 5 23.64 14.27 -14.62
CA ALA A 5 23.20 14.50 -13.25
C ALA A 5 21.66 14.63 -13.14
N GLY A 6 21.02 15.32 -14.08
CA GLY A 6 19.57 15.43 -14.15
C GLY A 6 18.89 14.08 -14.36
N LEU A 7 19.43 13.22 -15.24
CA LEU A 7 18.92 11.87 -15.47
C LEU A 7 19.01 10.99 -14.22
N ILE A 8 20.13 11.05 -13.50
CA ILE A 8 20.32 10.28 -12.26
C ILE A 8 19.29 10.69 -11.19
N ILE A 9 19.07 11.98 -11.03
CA ILE A 9 18.06 12.52 -10.10
C ILE A 9 16.67 12.04 -10.50
N PHE A 10 16.32 12.12 -11.78
CA PHE A 10 15.04 11.68 -12.29
C PHE A 10 14.80 10.17 -12.04
N VAL A 11 15.77 9.32 -12.39
CA VAL A 11 15.67 7.86 -12.20
C VAL A 11 15.54 7.51 -10.72
N ARG A 12 16.30 8.16 -9.85
CA ARG A 12 16.22 7.98 -8.40
C ARG A 12 14.85 8.34 -7.85
N ASP A 13 14.33 9.51 -8.19
CA ASP A 13 13.04 9.99 -7.70
C ASP A 13 11.89 9.17 -8.28
N PHE A 14 12.02 8.69 -9.51
CA PHE A 14 11.11 7.72 -10.11
C PHE A 14 11.11 6.40 -9.32
N ALA A 15 12.29 5.85 -9.02
CA ALA A 15 12.40 4.58 -8.29
C ALA A 15 11.83 4.67 -6.87
N ILE A 16 12.05 5.77 -6.16
CA ILE A 16 11.48 6.00 -4.83
C ILE A 16 9.95 6.06 -4.90
N PHE A 17 9.40 6.85 -5.82
CA PHE A 17 7.97 6.99 -5.99
C PHE A 17 7.33 5.67 -6.39
N PHE A 18 7.92 4.96 -7.33
CA PHE A 18 7.52 3.62 -7.75
C PHE A 18 7.49 2.65 -6.56
N ALA A 19 8.54 2.60 -5.75
CA ALA A 19 8.63 1.67 -4.62
C ALA A 19 7.58 1.94 -3.54
N ILE A 20 7.32 3.21 -3.18
CA ILE A 20 6.30 3.58 -2.20
C ILE A 20 4.91 3.19 -2.70
N TYR A 21 4.56 3.58 -3.92
CA TYR A 21 3.25 3.23 -4.50
C TYR A 21 3.09 1.72 -4.71
N LEU A 22 4.17 1.01 -5.03
CA LEU A 22 4.13 -0.45 -5.14
C LEU A 22 3.79 -1.12 -3.80
N ILE A 23 4.38 -0.68 -2.68
CA ILE A 23 4.05 -1.20 -1.36
C ILE A 23 2.55 -1.02 -1.07
N ILE A 24 2.01 0.18 -1.32
CA ILE A 24 0.62 0.51 -1.03
C ILE A 24 -0.33 -0.24 -1.99
N ALA A 25 -0.02 -0.31 -3.27
CA ALA A 25 -0.81 -1.04 -4.25
C ALA A 25 -0.81 -2.55 -3.98
N LEU A 26 0.33 -3.13 -3.59
CA LEU A 26 0.43 -4.53 -3.18
C LEU A 26 -0.42 -4.82 -1.93
N SER A 27 -0.44 -3.89 -0.96
CA SER A 27 -1.29 -4.02 0.22
C SER A 27 -2.78 -4.00 -0.15
N LEU A 28 -3.18 -3.13 -1.06
CA LEU A 28 -4.55 -3.10 -1.59
C LEU A 28 -4.88 -4.35 -2.41
N ASN A 29 -3.93 -4.85 -3.21
CA ASN A 29 -4.11 -6.09 -3.97
C ASN A 29 -4.33 -7.30 -3.05
N LEU A 30 -3.72 -7.32 -1.87
CA LEU A 30 -3.95 -8.37 -0.88
C LEU A 30 -5.41 -8.34 -0.36
N GLU A 31 -5.98 -7.16 -0.10
CA GLU A 31 -7.35 -7.00 0.37
C GLU A 31 -8.35 -7.20 -0.75
N TYR A 32 -8.24 -6.44 -1.83
CA TYR A 32 -9.21 -6.47 -2.93
C TYR A 32 -8.95 -7.65 -3.88
N GLY A 33 -7.74 -7.76 -4.41
CA GLY A 33 -7.44 -8.76 -5.42
C GLY A 33 -7.59 -10.19 -4.91
N TYR A 34 -6.99 -10.51 -3.76
CA TYR A 34 -6.99 -11.88 -3.25
C TYR A 34 -8.15 -12.21 -2.33
N THR A 35 -8.69 -11.25 -1.58
CA THR A 35 -9.73 -11.51 -0.57
C THR A 35 -11.12 -10.99 -0.97
N GLY A 36 -11.18 -10.11 -1.98
CA GLY A 36 -12.43 -9.50 -2.43
C GLY A 36 -12.95 -8.36 -1.55
N VAL A 37 -12.17 -7.86 -0.60
CA VAL A 37 -12.58 -6.77 0.30
C VAL A 37 -12.29 -5.42 -0.37
N PRO A 38 -13.32 -4.61 -0.70
CA PRO A 38 -13.12 -3.31 -1.34
C PRO A 38 -12.68 -2.26 -0.31
N ASP A 39 -11.37 -2.12 -0.10
CA ASP A 39 -10.84 -1.09 0.80
C ASP A 39 -10.72 0.27 0.09
N PHE A 40 -11.76 1.11 0.25
CA PHE A 40 -11.75 2.52 -0.15
C PHE A 40 -11.22 3.46 0.94
N GLY A 41 -10.78 2.91 2.07
CA GLY A 41 -10.19 3.63 3.19
C GLY A 41 -8.67 3.48 3.30
N LYS A 42 -7.96 3.11 2.24
CA LYS A 42 -6.51 2.83 2.29
C LYS A 42 -5.68 3.96 2.87
N VAL A 43 -6.11 5.19 2.64
CA VAL A 43 -5.53 6.40 3.23
C VAL A 43 -5.50 6.35 4.77
N LEU A 44 -6.43 5.63 5.43
CA LEU A 44 -6.45 5.47 6.89
C LEU A 44 -5.12 4.89 7.40
N ALA A 45 -4.68 3.79 6.81
CA ALA A 45 -3.43 3.14 7.17
C ALA A 45 -2.21 3.98 6.76
N VAL A 46 -2.22 4.53 5.55
CA VAL A 46 -1.12 5.33 5.01
C VAL A 46 -0.89 6.61 5.83
N ALA A 47 -1.96 7.36 6.11
CA ALA A 47 -1.88 8.57 6.94
C ALA A 47 -1.45 8.23 8.37
N GLY A 48 -1.97 7.13 8.95
CA GLY A 48 -1.54 6.66 10.27
C GLY A 48 -0.04 6.43 10.38
N GLY A 49 0.55 5.80 9.37
CA GLY A 49 2.00 5.60 9.28
C GLY A 49 2.78 6.91 9.14
N ALA A 50 2.32 7.80 8.28
CA ALA A 50 2.92 9.11 8.09
C ALA A 50 2.86 9.96 9.37
N PHE A 51 1.69 10.02 10.02
CA PHE A 51 1.51 10.78 11.27
C PHE A 51 2.39 10.23 12.40
N THR A 52 2.64 8.92 12.42
CA THR A 52 3.60 8.30 13.34
C THR A 52 5.01 8.88 13.13
N VAL A 53 5.43 9.10 11.90
CA VAL A 53 6.74 9.72 11.60
C VAL A 53 6.79 11.18 12.04
N GLY A 54 5.70 11.92 11.95
CA GLY A 54 5.64 13.30 12.48
C GLY A 54 5.67 13.37 14.02
N PHE A 55 5.12 12.34 14.65
CA PHE A 55 4.97 12.31 16.10
C PHE A 55 6.17 11.68 16.84
N PHE A 56 6.65 10.52 16.39
CA PHE A 56 7.51 9.64 17.18
C PHE A 56 9.00 9.99 17.14
N PRO A 57 9.70 10.01 15.97
CA PRO A 57 11.17 10.06 15.95
C PRO A 57 11.74 11.32 16.54
N GLY A 58 11.16 12.48 16.25
CA GLY A 58 11.65 13.76 16.76
C GLY A 58 11.49 13.88 18.28
N ARG A 59 10.34 13.47 18.81
CA ARG A 59 10.08 13.53 20.27
C ARG A 59 10.97 12.56 21.05
N ILE A 60 11.17 11.34 20.55
CA ILE A 60 11.97 10.35 21.27
C ILE A 60 13.45 10.74 21.31
N ILE A 61 13.99 11.32 20.23
CA ILE A 61 15.37 11.79 20.21
C ILE A 61 15.53 13.01 21.09
N ALA A 62 14.59 13.96 21.02
CA ALA A 62 14.61 15.15 21.89
C ALA A 62 14.60 14.75 23.35
N TRP A 63 13.79 13.76 23.74
CA TRP A 63 13.74 13.22 25.10
C TRP A 63 15.04 12.50 25.50
N LEU A 64 15.59 11.63 24.63
CA LEU A 64 16.81 10.87 24.92
C LEU A 64 18.05 11.76 25.11
N PHE A 65 18.16 12.83 24.34
CA PHE A 65 19.33 13.73 24.36
C PHE A 65 19.07 15.03 25.13
N GLY A 66 17.91 15.21 25.75
CA GLY A 66 17.58 16.40 26.52
C GLY A 66 17.46 17.68 25.67
N ILE A 67 17.17 17.54 24.37
CA ILE A 67 17.06 18.65 23.42
C ILE A 67 15.70 19.35 23.62
N GLY A 68 15.74 20.70 23.67
CA GLY A 68 14.50 21.50 23.76
C GLY A 68 13.80 21.39 25.10
N SER A 69 14.53 21.16 26.22
CA SER A 69 13.96 21.19 27.56
C SER A 69 13.27 22.53 27.83
N GLY A 70 11.93 22.51 27.96
CA GLY A 70 11.10 23.71 28.15
C GLY A 70 10.48 24.28 26.87
N LEU A 71 10.75 23.71 25.69
CA LEU A 71 10.11 24.05 24.43
C LEU A 71 8.97 23.07 24.10
N ASP A 72 7.91 23.56 23.49
CA ASP A 72 6.85 22.67 22.97
C ASP A 72 7.24 22.14 21.60
N TYR A 73 7.24 20.80 21.45
CA TYR A 73 7.62 20.14 20.21
C TYR A 73 6.83 20.61 18.97
N ILE A 74 5.59 21.02 19.16
CA ILE A 74 4.71 21.44 18.04
C ILE A 74 4.95 22.89 17.65
N THR A 75 5.05 23.80 18.62
CA THR A 75 5.25 25.22 18.35
C THR A 75 6.66 25.50 17.87
N ASP A 76 7.67 24.88 18.50
CA ASP A 76 9.09 25.10 18.26
C ASP A 76 9.72 23.99 17.40
N ASN A 77 8.90 23.26 16.63
CA ASN A 77 9.29 22.07 15.86
C ASN A 77 10.54 22.31 15.02
N THR A 78 10.64 23.44 14.31
CA THR A 78 11.77 23.74 13.43
C THR A 78 13.10 23.81 14.18
N ALA A 79 13.11 24.45 15.35
CA ALA A 79 14.32 24.57 16.18
C ALA A 79 14.74 23.18 16.73
N ILE A 80 13.77 22.45 17.30
CA ILE A 80 14.01 21.13 17.90
C ILE A 80 14.49 20.14 16.83
N VAL A 81 13.85 20.07 15.66
CA VAL A 81 14.25 19.16 14.57
C VAL A 81 15.61 19.52 14.01
N THR A 82 15.97 20.80 13.96
CA THR A 82 17.31 21.23 13.52
C THR A 82 18.39 20.69 14.47
N ASP A 83 18.17 20.78 15.79
CA ASP A 83 19.14 20.27 16.77
C ASP A 83 19.16 18.74 16.81
N VAL A 84 17.99 18.10 16.69
CA VAL A 84 17.89 16.64 16.51
C VAL A 84 18.69 16.17 15.29
N ASN A 85 18.60 16.87 14.17
CA ASN A 85 19.35 16.53 12.96
C ASN A 85 20.86 16.65 13.15
N LYS A 86 21.35 17.65 13.93
CA LYS A 86 22.79 17.74 14.29
C LYS A 86 23.26 16.51 15.03
N VAL A 87 22.48 16.00 16.00
CA VAL A 87 22.79 14.77 16.73
C VAL A 87 22.78 13.55 15.81
N LEU A 88 21.76 13.43 14.95
CA LEU A 88 21.65 12.31 14.01
C LEU A 88 22.78 12.29 12.99
N MET A 89 23.25 13.45 12.52
CA MET A 89 24.44 13.54 11.64
C MET A 89 25.71 13.03 12.30
N GLY A 90 25.85 13.21 13.61
CA GLY A 90 27.00 12.72 14.37
C GLY A 90 26.94 11.24 14.75
N THR A 91 25.78 10.60 14.64
CA THR A 91 25.56 9.24 15.14
C THR A 91 24.76 8.38 14.15
N PRO A 92 25.41 7.85 13.09
CA PRO A 92 24.73 7.06 12.03
C PRO A 92 24.00 5.83 12.55
N ALA A 93 24.56 5.14 13.55
CA ALA A 93 23.93 3.93 14.13
C ALA A 93 22.60 4.25 14.81
N ILE A 94 22.52 5.34 15.56
CA ILE A 94 21.29 5.80 16.22
C ILE A 94 20.28 6.25 15.16
N SER A 95 20.73 6.91 14.12
CA SER A 95 19.87 7.37 13.00
C SER A 95 19.17 6.21 12.29
N ILE A 96 19.90 5.13 11.99
CA ILE A 96 19.33 3.93 11.38
C ILE A 96 18.42 3.20 12.39
N ALA A 97 18.81 3.11 13.66
CA ALA A 97 18.00 2.47 14.68
C ALA A 97 16.66 3.18 14.88
N ILE A 98 16.63 4.52 14.92
CA ILE A 98 15.41 5.29 15.06
C ILE A 98 14.52 5.20 13.81
N PHE A 99 15.11 5.15 12.63
CA PHE A 99 14.37 4.90 11.38
C PHE A 99 13.65 3.55 11.43
N LEU A 100 14.36 2.47 11.76
CA LEU A 100 13.78 1.14 11.87
C LEU A 100 12.73 1.04 13.01
N ALA A 101 13.03 1.63 14.17
CA ALA A 101 12.08 1.70 15.28
C ALA A 101 10.80 2.44 14.87
N THR A 102 10.91 3.55 14.15
CA THR A 102 9.76 4.30 13.65
C THR A 102 8.93 3.47 12.67
N LEU A 103 9.54 2.67 11.80
CA LEU A 103 8.81 1.77 10.90
C LEU A 103 8.08 0.67 11.67
N VAL A 104 8.66 0.13 12.74
CA VAL A 104 8.00 -0.85 13.60
C VAL A 104 6.79 -0.22 14.30
N VAL A 105 6.95 0.99 14.86
CA VAL A 105 5.85 1.72 15.50
C VAL A 105 4.77 2.08 14.49
N ALA A 106 5.14 2.54 13.29
CA ALA A 106 4.20 2.81 12.21
C ALA A 106 3.43 1.54 11.81
N GLY A 107 4.10 0.40 11.70
CA GLY A 107 3.46 -0.90 11.47
C GLY A 107 2.48 -1.29 12.59
N ALA A 108 2.84 -1.05 13.85
CA ALA A 108 1.96 -1.29 15.00
C ALA A 108 0.72 -0.39 14.97
N ILE A 109 0.88 0.89 14.66
CA ILE A 109 -0.26 1.82 14.46
C ILE A 109 -1.11 1.36 13.26
N GLY A 110 -0.48 0.93 12.16
CA GLY A 110 -1.18 0.34 11.03
C GLY A 110 -2.00 -0.89 11.42
N ALA A 111 -1.48 -1.76 12.29
CA ALA A 111 -2.21 -2.92 12.81
C ALA A 111 -3.43 -2.50 13.65
N VAL A 112 -3.28 -1.49 14.52
CA VAL A 112 -4.39 -0.95 15.32
C VAL A 112 -5.47 -0.33 14.42
N LEU A 113 -5.08 0.49 13.44
CA LEU A 113 -6.02 1.09 12.49
C LEU A 113 -6.69 0.02 11.61
N GLY A 114 -5.96 -1.03 11.24
CA GLY A 114 -6.50 -2.20 10.57
C GLY A 114 -7.52 -2.95 11.41
N LEU A 115 -7.29 -3.11 12.73
CA LEU A 115 -8.27 -3.67 13.65
C LEU A 115 -9.54 -2.81 13.73
N VAL A 116 -9.40 -1.49 13.78
CA VAL A 116 -10.55 -0.55 13.74
C VAL A 116 -11.31 -0.68 12.42
N ALA A 117 -10.62 -0.77 11.29
CA ALA A 117 -11.21 -1.00 9.97
C ALA A 117 -11.88 -2.38 9.83
N CYS A 118 -11.42 -3.39 10.56
CA CYS A 118 -12.03 -4.72 10.56
C CYS A 118 -13.45 -4.72 11.13
N TYR A 119 -13.78 -3.85 12.07
CA TYR A 119 -15.09 -3.84 12.73
C TYR A 119 -16.25 -3.67 11.72
N PRO A 120 -16.26 -2.65 10.84
CA PRO A 120 -17.24 -2.59 9.78
C PRO A 120 -17.10 -3.72 8.74
N ALA A 121 -15.87 -4.17 8.46
CA ALA A 121 -15.60 -5.21 7.47
C ALA A 121 -16.25 -6.57 7.80
N ILE A 122 -16.51 -6.83 9.06
CA ILE A 122 -17.18 -8.06 9.53
C ILE A 122 -18.71 -7.96 9.40
N ARG A 123 -19.28 -6.77 9.57
CA ARG A 123 -20.73 -6.57 9.72
C ARG A 123 -21.42 -6.05 8.46
N LEU A 124 -20.69 -5.36 7.60
CA LEU A 124 -21.26 -4.70 6.44
C LEU A 124 -20.99 -5.51 5.16
N ARG A 125 -21.96 -5.48 4.26
CA ARG A 125 -21.81 -6.01 2.90
C ARG A 125 -21.04 -5.01 2.03
N GLU A 126 -20.54 -5.49 0.90
CA GLU A 126 -19.54 -4.85 0.02
C GLU A 126 -19.72 -3.34 -0.18
N ASP A 127 -20.91 -2.87 -0.58
CA ASP A 127 -21.17 -1.45 -0.85
C ASP A 127 -21.09 -0.58 0.41
N TYR A 128 -21.75 -1.02 1.49
CA TYR A 128 -21.76 -0.30 2.77
C TYR A 128 -20.38 -0.32 3.44
N LEU A 129 -19.64 -1.41 3.26
CA LEU A 129 -18.29 -1.53 3.73
C LEU A 129 -17.39 -0.49 3.04
N GLY A 130 -17.46 -0.41 1.71
CA GLY A 130 -16.68 0.57 0.93
C GLY A 130 -16.93 2.01 1.38
N MET A 131 -18.22 2.39 1.57
CA MET A 131 -18.60 3.73 2.06
C MET A 131 -18.06 4.00 3.47
N THR A 132 -18.15 3.02 4.37
CA THR A 132 -17.68 3.18 5.75
C THR A 132 -16.17 3.31 5.82
N LEU A 133 -15.43 2.49 5.09
CA LEU A 133 -13.97 2.58 5.02
C LEU A 133 -13.52 3.92 4.40
N LEU A 134 -14.23 4.41 3.38
CA LEU A 134 -13.99 5.73 2.80
C LEU A 134 -14.18 6.83 3.84
N ALA A 135 -15.26 6.79 4.62
CA ALA A 135 -15.52 7.74 5.69
C ALA A 135 -14.43 7.70 6.79
N MET A 136 -13.94 6.49 7.14
CA MET A 136 -12.84 6.33 8.09
C MET A 136 -11.53 6.92 7.55
N GLY A 137 -11.28 6.79 6.25
CA GLY A 137 -10.15 7.41 5.57
C GLY A 137 -10.20 8.94 5.60
N GLU A 138 -11.39 9.55 5.46
CA GLU A 138 -11.57 10.99 5.64
C GLU A 138 -11.41 11.39 7.11
N ALA A 139 -11.92 10.58 8.04
CA ALA A 139 -11.85 10.88 9.47
C ALA A 139 -10.41 11.07 9.97
N ILE A 140 -9.45 10.22 9.52
CA ILE A 140 -8.05 10.38 9.94
C ILE A 140 -7.43 11.68 9.40
N GLN A 141 -7.80 12.11 8.20
CA GLN A 141 -7.36 13.39 7.64
C GLN A 141 -7.92 14.55 8.46
N VAL A 142 -9.21 14.50 8.81
CA VAL A 142 -9.87 15.50 9.65
C VAL A 142 -9.24 15.57 11.05
N ILE A 143 -8.91 14.41 11.64
CA ILE A 143 -8.20 14.33 12.91
C ILE A 143 -6.81 14.99 12.79
N GLY A 144 -6.04 14.63 11.77
CA GLY A 144 -4.72 15.23 11.53
C GLY A 144 -4.78 16.74 11.30
N TYR A 145 -5.85 17.22 10.65
CA TYR A 145 -6.06 18.64 10.39
C TYR A 145 -6.43 19.44 11.66
N ASN A 146 -7.34 18.90 12.48
CA ASN A 146 -7.91 19.64 13.61
C ASN A 146 -7.17 19.37 14.93
N TYR A 147 -6.56 18.20 15.11
CA TYR A 147 -5.86 17.85 16.32
C TYR A 147 -4.38 18.20 16.23
N THR A 148 -4.08 19.46 16.52
CA THR A 148 -2.73 20.05 16.41
C THR A 148 -1.60 19.31 17.14
N PRO A 149 -1.81 18.62 18.29
CA PRO A 149 -0.73 17.91 18.99
C PRO A 149 -0.07 16.78 18.21
N ILE A 150 -0.70 16.27 17.15
CA ILE A 150 -0.12 15.19 16.33
C ILE A 150 0.86 15.78 15.29
N ILE A 151 0.36 16.65 14.39
CA ILE A 151 1.13 17.12 13.23
C ILE A 151 0.93 18.60 12.90
N LYS A 152 0.44 19.42 13.83
CA LYS A 152 0.20 20.86 13.67
C LYS A 152 -0.78 21.20 12.50
N GLY A 153 -1.66 20.26 12.13
CA GLY A 153 -2.72 20.49 11.15
C GLY A 153 -2.19 20.91 9.76
N ASN A 154 -2.60 22.08 9.32
CA ASN A 154 -2.26 22.61 8.00
C ASN A 154 -0.85 23.22 7.92
N LEU A 155 -0.29 23.63 9.05
CA LEU A 155 1.08 24.16 9.09
C LEU A 155 2.10 23.04 8.93
N GLY A 156 1.73 21.82 9.35
CA GLY A 156 2.60 20.66 9.28
C GLY A 156 3.72 20.67 10.31
N VAL A 157 4.47 19.58 10.32
CA VAL A 157 5.69 19.40 11.14
C VAL A 157 6.83 18.94 10.26
N LEU A 158 8.04 19.40 10.57
CA LEU A 158 9.26 18.86 9.98
C LEU A 158 9.56 17.50 10.61
N VAL A 159 10.09 16.61 9.80
CA VAL A 159 10.50 15.27 10.19
C VAL A 159 12.02 15.24 10.33
N PRO A 160 12.57 14.66 11.41
CA PRO A 160 14.00 14.43 11.51
C PRO A 160 14.52 13.59 10.34
N ASP A 161 15.71 13.92 9.88
CA ASP A 161 16.35 13.22 8.77
C ASP A 161 17.30 12.12 9.25
N PRO A 162 16.89 10.84 9.16
CA PRO A 162 17.73 9.74 9.64
C PRO A 162 18.94 9.45 8.73
N PHE A 163 19.03 10.11 7.58
CA PHE A 163 20.10 9.88 6.60
C PHE A 163 20.97 11.10 6.32
N GLY A 164 20.82 12.17 7.13
CA GLY A 164 21.61 13.40 7.02
C GLY A 164 23.12 13.19 7.13
N TRP A 165 23.56 12.14 7.83
CA TRP A 165 24.98 11.73 7.97
C TRP A 165 25.63 11.34 6.62
N ALA A 166 24.84 10.94 5.62
CA ALA A 166 25.36 10.57 4.30
C ALA A 166 25.66 11.78 3.40
N GLY A 167 25.41 13.01 3.85
CA GLY A 167 25.70 14.25 3.10
C GLY A 167 25.11 14.23 1.68
N ASN A 168 25.95 14.34 0.66
CA ASN A 168 25.54 14.37 -0.75
C ASN A 168 24.86 13.05 -1.22
N LEU A 169 25.14 11.91 -0.55
CA LEU A 169 24.54 10.60 -0.87
C LEU A 169 23.23 10.34 -0.15
N ARG A 170 22.72 11.28 0.66
CA ARG A 170 21.48 11.17 1.44
C ARG A 170 20.34 10.56 0.65
N TYR A 171 20.02 11.14 -0.49
CA TYR A 171 18.89 10.68 -1.32
C TYR A 171 19.13 9.31 -1.97
N ALA A 172 20.38 8.94 -2.22
CA ALA A 172 20.71 7.61 -2.71
C ALA A 172 20.53 6.55 -1.61
N VAL A 173 20.96 6.87 -0.39
CA VAL A 173 20.79 5.99 0.77
C VAL A 173 19.30 5.79 1.08
N ILE A 174 18.50 6.86 1.10
CA ILE A 174 17.04 6.76 1.26
C ILE A 174 16.43 5.84 0.18
N ALA A 175 16.83 6.00 -1.09
CA ALA A 175 16.35 5.17 -2.18
C ALA A 175 16.65 3.69 -1.98
N VAL A 176 17.87 3.36 -1.55
CA VAL A 176 18.28 1.97 -1.27
C VAL A 176 17.43 1.36 -0.16
N PHE A 177 17.19 2.08 0.95
CA PHE A 177 16.34 1.58 2.03
C PHE A 177 14.88 1.39 1.58
N ILE A 178 14.31 2.34 0.88
CA ILE A 178 12.91 2.26 0.39
C ILE A 178 12.75 1.10 -0.60
N ILE A 179 13.67 0.95 -1.56
CA ILE A 179 13.66 -0.16 -2.51
C ILE A 179 13.87 -1.50 -1.79
N GLY A 180 14.79 -1.57 -0.83
CA GLY A 180 15.02 -2.76 -0.02
C GLY A 180 13.76 -3.21 0.73
N ILE A 181 13.07 -2.27 1.38
CA ILE A 181 11.80 -2.55 2.09
C ILE A 181 10.71 -2.97 1.08
N CYS A 182 10.63 -2.32 -0.07
CA CYS A 182 9.69 -2.69 -1.13
C CYS A 182 9.91 -4.13 -1.60
N LEU A 183 11.16 -4.54 -1.83
CA LEU A 183 11.49 -5.91 -2.21
C LEU A 183 11.16 -6.93 -1.10
N LEU A 184 11.38 -6.58 0.16
CA LEU A 184 10.99 -7.42 1.30
C LEU A 184 9.46 -7.60 1.36
N VAL A 185 8.70 -6.52 1.20
CA VAL A 185 7.23 -6.56 1.17
C VAL A 185 6.74 -7.40 -0.01
N PHE A 186 7.30 -7.19 -1.20
CA PHE A 186 6.96 -7.98 -2.39
C PHE A 186 7.23 -9.47 -2.17
N TYR A 187 8.41 -9.82 -1.66
CA TYR A 187 8.79 -11.21 -1.39
C TYR A 187 7.88 -11.85 -0.34
N TYR A 188 7.57 -11.13 0.73
CA TYR A 188 6.65 -11.59 1.78
C TYR A 188 5.26 -11.91 1.19
N LEU A 189 4.70 -10.99 0.40
CA LEU A 189 3.41 -11.19 -0.23
C LEU A 189 3.41 -12.34 -1.24
N GLU A 190 4.45 -12.45 -2.04
CA GLU A 190 4.54 -13.55 -3.01
C GLU A 190 4.58 -14.92 -2.30
N ARG A 191 5.29 -15.00 -1.17
CA ARG A 191 5.28 -16.18 -0.30
C ARG A 191 3.90 -16.45 0.30
N LEU A 192 3.25 -15.41 0.80
CA LEU A 192 1.92 -15.50 1.41
C LEU A 192 0.88 -16.00 0.40
N VAL A 193 0.85 -15.43 -0.78
CA VAL A 193 -0.12 -15.76 -1.84
C VAL A 193 0.09 -17.17 -2.40
N ARG A 194 1.33 -17.65 -2.45
CA ARG A 194 1.65 -19.03 -2.87
C ARG A 194 1.41 -20.07 -1.77
N SER A 195 1.20 -19.67 -0.53
CA SER A 195 0.96 -20.54 0.61
C SER A 195 -0.49 -21.12 0.60
N PRO A 196 -0.81 -22.07 1.49
CA PRO A 196 -2.19 -22.54 1.69
C PRO A 196 -3.16 -21.39 2.02
N LEU A 197 -2.69 -20.34 2.72
CA LEU A 197 -3.49 -19.15 3.02
C LEU A 197 -3.94 -18.44 1.74
N GLY A 198 -3.05 -18.24 0.77
CA GLY A 198 -3.40 -17.59 -0.49
C GLY A 198 -4.48 -18.33 -1.29
N ARG A 199 -4.48 -19.67 -1.25
CA ARG A 199 -5.58 -20.45 -1.84
C ARG A 199 -6.91 -20.24 -1.12
N MET A 200 -6.85 -20.11 0.20
CA MET A 200 -8.04 -19.87 1.03
C MET A 200 -8.61 -18.47 0.81
N LEU A 201 -7.75 -17.45 0.64
CA LEU A 201 -8.18 -16.09 0.32
C LEU A 201 -8.98 -16.06 -1.00
N ARG A 202 -8.46 -16.69 -2.06
CA ARG A 202 -9.17 -16.79 -3.34
C ARG A 202 -10.49 -17.55 -3.22
N ALA A 203 -10.54 -18.64 -2.47
CA ALA A 203 -11.77 -19.38 -2.26
C ALA A 203 -12.85 -18.53 -1.55
N ILE A 204 -12.45 -17.71 -0.59
CA ILE A 204 -13.34 -16.77 0.11
C ILE A 204 -13.85 -15.69 -0.86
N ARG A 205 -12.96 -15.13 -1.69
CA ARG A 205 -13.32 -14.15 -2.71
C ARG A 205 -14.31 -14.71 -3.72
N ASP A 206 -14.07 -15.94 -4.17
CA ASP A 206 -14.90 -16.56 -5.22
C ASP A 206 -16.29 -16.96 -4.68
N ASN A 207 -16.38 -17.49 -3.45
CA ASN A 207 -17.67 -17.75 -2.79
C ASN A 207 -17.50 -17.90 -1.26
N GLU A 208 -17.96 -16.89 -0.53
CA GLU A 208 -17.91 -16.84 0.94
C GLU A 208 -18.72 -17.94 1.59
N ASN A 209 -19.99 -18.13 1.16
CA ASN A 209 -20.91 -19.08 1.75
C ASN A 209 -20.42 -20.54 1.60
N VAL A 210 -19.81 -20.87 0.45
CA VAL A 210 -19.22 -22.19 0.23
C VAL A 210 -18.00 -22.38 1.14
N SER A 211 -17.19 -21.35 1.32
CA SER A 211 -16.02 -21.41 2.19
C SER A 211 -16.41 -21.63 3.65
N GLU A 212 -17.47 -20.97 4.13
CA GLU A 212 -18.03 -21.15 5.47
C GLU A 212 -18.59 -22.57 5.65
N SER A 213 -19.35 -23.06 4.66
CA SER A 213 -19.91 -24.41 4.67
C SER A 213 -18.85 -25.51 4.74
N LEU A 214 -17.64 -25.21 4.23
CA LEU A 214 -16.44 -26.07 4.36
C LEU A 214 -15.71 -25.91 5.71
N GLY A 215 -16.32 -25.22 6.68
CA GLY A 215 -15.77 -25.03 8.02
C GLY A 215 -14.62 -24.01 8.12
N LYS A 216 -14.52 -23.07 7.17
CA LYS A 216 -13.50 -22.02 7.23
C LYS A 216 -14.03 -20.80 7.98
N ASP A 217 -13.25 -20.28 8.92
CA ASP A 217 -13.57 -19.05 9.63
C ASP A 217 -13.20 -17.84 8.73
N VAL A 218 -14.15 -17.47 7.86
CA VAL A 218 -14.00 -16.40 6.87
C VAL A 218 -13.72 -15.06 7.56
N THR A 219 -14.43 -14.77 8.63
CA THR A 219 -14.31 -13.53 9.42
C THR A 219 -12.88 -13.35 9.93
N ARG A 220 -12.33 -14.37 10.57
CA ARG A 220 -10.96 -14.32 11.13
C ARG A 220 -9.90 -14.17 10.04
N ILE A 221 -10.11 -14.77 8.88
CA ILE A 221 -9.17 -14.69 7.76
C ILE A 221 -9.19 -13.29 7.16
N ARG A 222 -10.38 -12.70 6.93
CA ARG A 222 -10.54 -11.32 6.47
C ARG A 222 -9.88 -10.33 7.43
N MET A 223 -10.13 -10.46 8.74
CA MET A 223 -9.49 -9.64 9.76
C MET A 223 -7.95 -9.66 9.64
N LYS A 224 -7.37 -10.85 9.62
CA LYS A 224 -5.91 -10.99 9.50
C LYS A 224 -5.37 -10.35 8.21
N THR A 225 -6.09 -10.48 7.11
CA THR A 225 -5.69 -9.89 5.82
C THR A 225 -5.72 -8.38 5.87
N ILE A 226 -6.78 -7.77 6.41
CA ILE A 226 -6.91 -6.31 6.56
C ILE A 226 -5.81 -5.77 7.48
N ILE A 227 -5.53 -6.44 8.61
CA ILE A 227 -4.45 -6.03 9.54
C ILE A 227 -3.09 -6.05 8.84
N VAL A 228 -2.75 -7.14 8.15
CA VAL A 228 -1.47 -7.25 7.44
C VAL A 228 -1.35 -6.20 6.34
N ALA A 229 -2.40 -5.98 5.57
CA ALA A 229 -2.41 -4.98 4.52
C ALA A 229 -2.34 -3.55 5.09
N SER A 230 -3.00 -3.28 6.23
CA SER A 230 -2.89 -1.99 6.93
C SER A 230 -1.49 -1.73 7.48
N ILE A 231 -0.80 -2.76 8.01
CA ILE A 231 0.62 -2.66 8.40
C ILE A 231 1.47 -2.23 7.20
N MET A 232 1.27 -2.86 6.05
CA MET A 232 2.04 -2.53 4.84
C MET A 232 1.72 -1.13 4.32
N GLY A 233 0.44 -0.74 4.31
CA GLY A 233 0.01 0.62 3.95
C GLY A 233 0.62 1.68 4.85
N SER A 234 0.66 1.42 6.16
CA SER A 234 1.26 2.30 7.15
C SER A 234 2.79 2.43 6.98
N ILE A 235 3.49 1.34 6.69
CA ILE A 235 4.91 1.38 6.35
C ILE A 235 5.13 2.22 5.08
N GLY A 236 4.29 2.05 4.04
CA GLY A 236 4.34 2.88 2.83
C GLY A 236 4.19 4.37 3.12
N GLY A 237 3.22 4.74 3.97
CA GLY A 237 3.01 6.12 4.40
C GLY A 237 4.17 6.69 5.24
N ALA A 238 4.76 5.88 6.11
CA ALA A 238 5.94 6.27 6.88
C ALA A 238 7.17 6.52 5.98
N LEU A 239 7.38 5.69 4.96
CA LEU A 239 8.46 5.88 3.99
C LEU A 239 8.28 7.15 3.16
N ASP A 240 7.03 7.47 2.77
CA ASP A 240 6.72 8.73 2.08
C ASP A 240 7.02 9.94 2.96
N ALA A 241 6.64 9.89 4.23
CA ALA A 241 6.90 10.96 5.20
C ALA A 241 8.39 11.22 5.41
N PHE A 242 9.20 10.18 5.53
CA PHE A 242 10.68 10.32 5.62
C PHE A 242 11.28 10.87 4.32
N LYS A 243 10.77 10.45 3.17
CA LYS A 243 11.22 10.98 1.87
C LYS A 243 10.86 12.46 1.72
N ALA A 244 9.66 12.86 2.16
CA ALA A 244 9.18 14.23 2.07
C ALA A 244 9.91 15.18 3.05
N GLY A 245 10.39 14.68 4.19
CA GLY A 245 11.05 15.47 5.23
C GLY A 245 10.11 16.40 6.01
N GLY A 246 8.81 16.31 5.77
CA GLY A 246 7.78 17.07 6.46
C GLY A 246 6.40 16.46 6.20
N ILE A 247 5.47 16.68 7.10
CA ILE A 247 4.12 16.13 7.05
C ILE A 247 3.10 17.24 7.21
N ILE A 248 2.16 17.29 6.27
CA ILE A 248 1.02 18.19 6.29
C ILE A 248 -0.24 17.32 6.16
N ALA A 249 -1.26 17.55 6.98
CA ALA A 249 -2.48 16.72 6.99
C ALA A 249 -3.14 16.65 5.59
N THR A 250 -3.15 17.75 4.86
CA THR A 250 -3.75 17.85 3.52
C THR A 250 -3.02 17.07 2.43
N SER A 251 -1.78 16.63 2.66
CA SER A 251 -1.05 15.79 1.71
C SER A 251 -1.54 14.33 1.69
N TYR A 252 -2.20 13.90 2.78
CA TYR A 252 -2.70 12.54 2.93
C TYR A 252 -4.20 12.47 2.64
N GLN A 253 -4.57 12.79 1.40
CA GLN A 253 -5.96 12.76 0.91
C GLN A 253 -6.28 11.46 0.18
N ARG A 254 -7.56 11.08 0.14
CA ARG A 254 -8.05 9.84 -0.47
C ARG A 254 -7.68 9.69 -1.94
N VAL A 255 -7.61 10.79 -2.70
CA VAL A 255 -7.29 10.74 -4.14
C VAL A 255 -5.93 10.10 -4.35
N SER A 256 -4.91 10.62 -3.68
CA SER A 256 -3.52 10.16 -3.85
C SER A 256 -3.25 8.81 -3.19
N TRP A 257 -3.89 8.51 -2.05
CA TRP A 257 -3.51 7.38 -1.22
C TRP A 257 -4.53 6.24 -1.17
N THR A 258 -5.70 6.44 -1.82
CA THR A 258 -6.67 5.38 -2.03
C THR A 258 -6.95 5.19 -3.52
N PHE A 259 -7.38 6.21 -4.25
CA PHE A 259 -7.81 6.02 -5.63
C PHE A 259 -6.66 5.73 -6.60
N TRP A 260 -5.48 6.34 -6.43
CA TRP A 260 -4.33 5.99 -7.26
C TRP A 260 -3.84 4.55 -7.07
N PRO A 261 -3.70 4.02 -5.85
CA PRO A 261 -3.48 2.59 -5.65
C PRO A 261 -4.55 1.70 -6.30
N TRP A 262 -5.82 2.12 -6.27
CA TRP A 262 -6.88 1.41 -6.97
C TRP A 262 -6.67 1.39 -8.49
N VAL A 263 -6.36 2.53 -9.10
CA VAL A 263 -6.01 2.60 -10.53
C VAL A 263 -4.84 1.68 -10.85
N ILE A 264 -3.80 1.66 -10.03
CA ILE A 264 -2.63 0.81 -10.21
C ILE A 264 -3.01 -0.68 -10.19
N VAL A 265 -3.82 -1.11 -9.22
CA VAL A 265 -4.23 -2.53 -9.09
C VAL A 265 -5.12 -2.95 -10.24
N VAL A 266 -6.09 -2.11 -10.64
CA VAL A 266 -6.98 -2.38 -11.77
C VAL A 266 -6.22 -2.38 -13.09
N LEU A 267 -5.33 -1.40 -13.30
CA LEU A 267 -4.46 -1.33 -14.49
C LEU A 267 -3.56 -2.55 -14.60
N GLY A 268 -2.91 -2.93 -13.51
CA GLY A 268 -1.96 -4.04 -13.48
C GLY A 268 -2.61 -5.41 -13.64
N GLY A 269 -3.79 -5.56 -13.10
CA GLY A 269 -4.54 -6.81 -12.97
C GLY A 269 -4.60 -7.27 -11.50
N SER A 270 -5.83 -7.32 -10.96
CA SER A 270 -6.08 -7.76 -9.60
C SER A 270 -5.68 -9.23 -9.38
N ALA A 271 -5.36 -9.58 -8.14
CA ALA A 271 -4.90 -10.91 -7.75
C ALA A 271 -3.63 -11.44 -8.46
N ASN A 272 -2.83 -10.51 -9.02
CA ASN A 272 -1.53 -10.83 -9.60
C ASN A 272 -0.48 -9.80 -9.16
N ASN A 273 0.45 -10.21 -8.27
CA ASN A 273 1.48 -9.29 -7.74
C ASN A 273 2.41 -8.74 -8.84
N MET A 274 2.73 -9.55 -9.87
CA MET A 274 3.51 -9.08 -11.01
C MET A 274 2.71 -8.11 -11.88
N GLY A 275 1.39 -8.31 -11.99
CA GLY A 275 0.49 -7.36 -12.62
C GLY A 275 0.55 -6.01 -11.92
N VAL A 276 0.47 -6.00 -10.58
CA VAL A 276 0.59 -4.76 -9.79
C VAL A 276 1.94 -4.07 -9.99
N VAL A 277 3.05 -4.81 -10.11
CA VAL A 277 4.37 -4.23 -10.43
C VAL A 277 4.34 -3.49 -11.76
N VAL A 278 3.81 -4.13 -12.81
CA VAL A 278 3.68 -3.52 -14.15
C VAL A 278 2.71 -2.35 -14.13
N GLY A 279 1.58 -2.48 -13.42
CA GLY A 279 0.60 -1.40 -13.23
C GLY A 279 1.22 -0.19 -12.52
N THR A 280 1.99 -0.41 -11.46
CA THR A 280 2.70 0.66 -10.74
C THR A 280 3.72 1.34 -11.64
N PHE A 281 4.46 0.57 -12.42
CA PHE A 281 5.44 1.13 -13.37
C PHE A 281 4.75 2.00 -14.42
N ALA A 282 3.70 1.49 -15.07
CA ALA A 282 2.95 2.22 -16.09
C ALA A 282 2.33 3.50 -15.52
N PHE A 283 1.70 3.42 -14.35
CA PHE A 283 1.12 4.56 -13.65
C PHE A 283 2.18 5.62 -13.30
N THR A 284 3.29 5.19 -12.70
CA THR A 284 4.37 6.11 -12.30
C THR A 284 5.01 6.78 -13.50
N ALA A 285 5.26 6.02 -14.58
CA ALA A 285 5.81 6.55 -15.82
C ALA A 285 4.87 7.57 -16.45
N PHE A 286 3.59 7.25 -16.55
CA PHE A 286 2.57 8.14 -17.10
C PHE A 286 2.45 9.44 -16.31
N ARG A 287 2.40 9.35 -14.98
CA ARG A 287 2.33 10.52 -14.12
C ARG A 287 3.57 11.41 -14.23
N ARG A 288 4.77 10.82 -14.25
CA ARG A 288 6.03 11.57 -14.44
C ARG A 288 6.11 12.22 -15.82
N PHE A 289 5.54 11.57 -16.82
CA PHE A 289 5.42 12.17 -18.15
C PHE A 289 4.54 13.41 -18.12
N ILE A 290 3.37 13.37 -17.45
CA ILE A 290 2.49 14.54 -17.28
C ILE A 290 3.23 15.64 -16.52
N ASP A 291 3.86 15.32 -15.38
CA ASP A 291 4.60 16.28 -14.55
C ASP A 291 5.70 17.01 -15.35
N TYR A 292 6.37 16.29 -16.26
CA TYR A 292 7.44 16.84 -17.09
C TYR A 292 6.90 17.74 -18.20
N TYR A 293 5.82 17.35 -18.85
CA TYR A 293 5.26 18.10 -19.99
C TYR A 293 4.14 19.08 -19.61
N LYS A 294 3.78 19.20 -18.33
CA LYS A 294 2.65 20.02 -17.90
C LYS A 294 2.73 21.48 -18.33
N GLU A 295 3.92 22.10 -18.32
CA GLU A 295 4.10 23.48 -18.76
C GLU A 295 3.91 23.65 -20.28
N GLN A 296 4.30 22.63 -21.04
CA GLN A 296 4.11 22.62 -22.51
C GLN A 296 2.66 22.31 -22.88
N LEU A 297 1.94 21.57 -22.04
CA LEU A 297 0.53 21.25 -22.22
C LEU A 297 -0.40 22.40 -21.79
N ALA A 298 0.07 23.28 -20.89
CA ALA A 298 -0.72 24.40 -20.37
C ALA A 298 -1.41 25.26 -21.42
N PRO A 299 -0.80 25.63 -22.58
CA PRO A 299 -1.45 26.43 -23.59
C PRO A 299 -2.61 25.73 -24.32
N PHE A 300 -2.63 24.40 -24.31
CA PHE A 300 -3.64 23.58 -25.03
C PHE A 300 -4.84 23.21 -24.18
N VAL A 301 -4.78 23.45 -22.87
CA VAL A 301 -5.80 23.04 -21.90
C VAL A 301 -6.54 24.27 -21.38
N PRO A 302 -7.89 24.36 -21.50
CA PRO A 302 -8.67 25.53 -21.08
C PRO A 302 -8.88 25.62 -19.57
N PHE A 303 -8.26 24.74 -18.78
CA PHE A 303 -8.35 24.68 -17.32
C PHE A 303 -6.96 24.52 -16.70
N ASN A 304 -6.86 24.66 -15.38
CA ASN A 304 -5.58 24.51 -14.68
C ASN A 304 -4.99 23.10 -14.89
N VAL A 305 -3.75 23.04 -15.40
CA VAL A 305 -3.03 21.78 -15.73
C VAL A 305 -2.92 20.79 -14.56
N VAL A 306 -3.03 21.29 -13.32
CA VAL A 306 -3.07 20.43 -12.11
C VAL A 306 -4.22 19.42 -12.15
N TRP A 307 -5.35 19.78 -12.79
CA TRP A 307 -6.51 18.88 -12.93
C TRP A 307 -6.38 17.89 -14.09
N LEU A 308 -5.42 18.12 -15.00
CA LEU A 308 -5.16 17.25 -16.13
C LEU A 308 -4.74 15.85 -15.66
N ASP A 309 -3.97 15.77 -14.59
CA ASP A 309 -3.54 14.54 -13.95
C ASP A 309 -4.74 13.65 -13.55
N LEU A 310 -5.71 14.24 -12.85
CA LEU A 310 -6.93 13.54 -12.43
C LEU A 310 -7.81 13.12 -13.61
N LEU A 311 -7.97 14.00 -14.60
CA LEU A 311 -8.78 13.73 -15.79
C LEU A 311 -8.20 12.57 -16.60
N LEU A 312 -6.90 12.61 -16.86
CA LEU A 312 -6.23 11.56 -17.65
C LEU A 312 -6.20 10.22 -16.90
N LEU A 313 -6.01 10.23 -15.58
CA LEU A 313 -6.10 9.02 -14.77
C LEU A 313 -7.51 8.41 -14.77
N GLY A 314 -8.55 9.25 -14.62
CA GLY A 314 -9.94 8.80 -14.73
C GLY A 314 -10.25 8.23 -16.11
N MET A 315 -9.82 8.90 -17.17
CA MET A 315 -9.98 8.41 -18.56
C MET A 315 -9.24 7.09 -18.77
N MET A 316 -8.00 6.97 -18.28
CA MET A 316 -7.21 5.74 -18.36
C MET A 316 -7.92 4.57 -17.67
N LEU A 317 -8.50 4.80 -16.48
CA LEU A 317 -9.26 3.79 -15.75
C LEU A 317 -10.49 3.33 -16.55
N ILE A 318 -11.27 4.26 -17.12
CA ILE A 318 -12.44 3.95 -17.96
C ILE A 318 -12.02 3.12 -19.17
N LEU A 319 -10.99 3.55 -19.89
CA LEU A 319 -10.50 2.83 -21.07
C LEU A 319 -10.05 1.41 -20.75
N ILE A 320 -9.34 1.21 -19.63
CA ILE A 320 -8.89 -0.12 -19.23
C ILE A 320 -10.09 -1.00 -18.87
N GLN A 321 -11.04 -0.50 -18.10
CA GLN A 321 -12.26 -1.22 -17.74
C GLN A 321 -13.09 -1.62 -18.97
N MET A 322 -13.13 -0.75 -20.01
CA MET A 322 -13.86 -1.05 -21.26
C MET A 322 -13.16 -2.07 -22.14
N TYR A 323 -11.83 -1.98 -22.30
CA TYR A 323 -11.09 -2.79 -23.28
C TYR A 323 -10.41 -4.02 -22.67
N ARG A 324 -9.95 -3.93 -21.41
CA ARG A 324 -9.25 -5.01 -20.68
C ARG A 324 -9.60 -5.01 -19.19
N PRO A 325 -10.81 -5.44 -18.81
CA PRO A 325 -11.24 -5.46 -17.41
C PRO A 325 -10.36 -6.36 -16.51
N GLU A 326 -9.63 -7.31 -17.10
CA GLU A 326 -8.69 -8.18 -16.38
C GLU A 326 -7.33 -7.51 -16.10
N GLY A 327 -7.10 -6.28 -16.59
CA GLY A 327 -5.83 -5.56 -16.48
C GLY A 327 -4.77 -6.01 -17.50
N ILE A 328 -3.53 -5.49 -17.35
CA ILE A 328 -2.41 -5.78 -18.27
C ILE A 328 -1.97 -7.25 -18.13
N ILE A 329 -1.84 -7.73 -16.90
CA ILE A 329 -1.46 -9.13 -16.62
C ILE A 329 -2.57 -9.76 -15.77
N PRO A 330 -3.43 -10.60 -16.38
CA PRO A 330 -4.54 -11.22 -15.67
C PRO A 330 -4.08 -12.18 -14.56
N GLU A 331 -5.01 -12.54 -13.70
CA GLU A 331 -4.77 -13.52 -12.65
C GLU A 331 -4.31 -14.87 -13.24
N LYS A 332 -3.27 -15.44 -12.66
CA LYS A 332 -2.84 -16.80 -13.05
C LYS A 332 -3.89 -17.81 -12.58
N PRO A 333 -4.42 -18.67 -13.47
CA PRO A 333 -5.37 -19.69 -13.06
C PRO A 333 -4.73 -20.58 -11.99
N THR A 334 -5.47 -20.82 -10.93
CA THR A 334 -5.02 -21.75 -9.87
C THR A 334 -4.88 -23.13 -10.49
N PRO A 335 -3.72 -23.79 -10.43
CA PRO A 335 -3.57 -25.12 -10.98
C PRO A 335 -4.49 -26.10 -10.23
N THR A 336 -5.63 -26.40 -10.82
CA THR A 336 -6.48 -27.51 -10.43
C THR A 336 -5.81 -28.82 -10.85
N LEU A 337 -6.30 -29.95 -10.34
CA LEU A 337 -5.79 -31.27 -10.72
C LEU A 337 -5.61 -31.35 -12.25
N SER A 338 -4.42 -31.76 -12.69
CA SER A 338 -4.10 -31.87 -14.11
C SER A 338 -5.19 -32.69 -14.81
N HIS A 339 -5.59 -32.29 -16.03
CA HIS A 339 -6.61 -32.99 -16.83
C HIS A 339 -6.36 -34.51 -16.91
N LYS A 340 -5.10 -34.96 -16.88
CA LYS A 340 -4.72 -36.37 -16.84
C LYS A 340 -5.13 -37.05 -15.51
N ARG A 341 -5.04 -36.33 -14.39
CA ARG A 341 -5.47 -36.87 -13.07
C ARG A 341 -7.00 -36.85 -12.97
N LEU A 342 -7.66 -35.80 -13.44
CA LEU A 342 -9.13 -35.74 -13.52
C LEU A 342 -9.69 -36.87 -14.36
N LYS A 343 -9.16 -37.15 -15.56
CA LYS A 343 -9.55 -38.31 -16.38
C LYS A 343 -9.35 -39.61 -15.63
N LYS A 344 -8.22 -39.82 -14.93
CA LYS A 344 -8.00 -41.03 -14.11
C LYS A 344 -9.05 -41.17 -13.00
N PHE A 345 -9.41 -40.09 -12.31
CA PHE A 345 -10.44 -40.10 -11.25
C PHE A 345 -11.83 -40.41 -11.81
N ILE A 346 -12.20 -39.81 -12.95
CA ILE A 346 -13.49 -40.04 -13.62
C ILE A 346 -13.57 -41.52 -14.11
N ILE A 347 -12.51 -42.05 -14.74
CA ILE A 347 -12.45 -43.43 -15.22
C ILE A 347 -12.47 -44.43 -14.04
N SER A 348 -11.76 -44.16 -12.94
CA SER A 348 -11.81 -45.01 -11.76
C SER A 348 -13.20 -45.00 -11.08
N LYS A 349 -13.88 -43.88 -11.06
CA LYS A 349 -15.22 -43.75 -10.48
C LYS A 349 -16.29 -44.42 -11.37
N SER A 350 -16.15 -44.34 -12.70
CA SER A 350 -17.02 -45.04 -13.63
C SER A 350 -16.80 -46.55 -13.64
N ALA A 351 -15.59 -47.01 -13.32
CA ALA A 351 -15.28 -48.44 -13.13
C ALA A 351 -15.85 -49.00 -11.83
N VAL A 352 -15.95 -48.20 -10.76
CA VAL A 352 -16.53 -48.60 -9.48
C VAL A 352 -18.05 -48.48 -9.45
N SER A 353 -18.66 -47.71 -10.37
CA SER A 353 -20.12 -47.52 -10.46
C SER A 353 -20.82 -48.39 -11.50
N ARG A 354 -20.15 -49.38 -12.07
CA ARG A 354 -20.85 -50.43 -12.78
C ARG A 354 -21.34 -51.46 -11.74
N PRO A 355 -22.63 -51.50 -11.38
CA PRO A 355 -23.13 -52.56 -10.53
C PRO A 355 -23.16 -53.84 -11.37
N GLU A 356 -22.84 -54.97 -10.70
CA GLU A 356 -23.13 -56.35 -11.11
C GLU A 356 -24.63 -56.56 -11.50
N LYS A 357 -25.06 -56.00 -12.61
CA LYS A 357 -26.41 -56.17 -13.13
C LYS A 357 -26.49 -56.97 -14.42
N GLU A 358 -25.37 -57.47 -14.94
CA GLU A 358 -25.38 -58.26 -16.17
C GLU A 358 -25.12 -59.76 -16.00
N GLU A 359 -25.05 -60.29 -14.75
CA GLU A 359 -24.89 -61.73 -14.52
C GLU A 359 -26.17 -62.46 -14.08
N LYS A 360 -27.35 -61.86 -14.13
CA LYS A 360 -28.62 -62.47 -13.72
C LYS A 360 -29.67 -62.62 -14.81
N GLU A 361 -29.34 -62.46 -16.08
CA GLU A 361 -30.26 -62.74 -17.20
C GLU A 361 -29.78 -63.86 -18.11
N LEU A 362 -28.90 -64.76 -17.65
CA LEU A 362 -28.48 -65.94 -18.39
C LEU A 362 -28.57 -67.23 -17.58
N PHE A 363 -29.70 -67.40 -16.80
CA PHE A 363 -30.15 -68.70 -16.38
C PHE A 363 -31.68 -68.73 -16.25
#